data_f53c76ce6753a350d3fd05cb3ec6f69e
#
_entry.id   f53c76ce6753a350d3fd05cb3ec6f69e
#
_cell.length_a   1.000
_cell.length_b   1.000
_cell.length_c   1.000
_cell.angle_alpha   90.00
_cell.angle_beta   90.00
_cell.angle_gamma   90.00
#
_symmetry.space_group_name_H-M   'P 1'
#
loop_
_entity.id
_entity.type
_entity.pdbx_description
1 polymer ?
#
loop_
_entity_poly.entity_id
_entity_poly.type
_entity_poly.pdbx_seq_one_letter_code
_entity_poly.pdbx_strand_id
1 'polypeptide(L)'
;VQTVDTVSDILKDEFQKYSLHVIGREDTEVTISAEDVSLKVDTQDALQEIMDSQNAWFWPVSIWKEYSYDLEHIGQYEEDVLEQIIDTIPFMQRDYMKAPQNAYIGDFQESTGQYELVKAYPGTYLRKRKVCDSIKLALENMDSELNLEEAGCYIEPSITSEDKELLRLWTEINK
;
A
#
# COMPACT_ATOMS: atom_id res chain seq x y z
N VAL A 1 -21.73 -10.49 32.33
CA VAL A 1 -20.27 -10.55 32.50
C VAL A 1 -19.76 -11.26 31.27
N GLN A 2 -19.15 -10.52 30.34
CA GLN A 2 -18.46 -11.14 29.20
C GLN A 2 -17.18 -11.77 29.74
N THR A 3 -17.00 -13.03 29.47
CA THR A 3 -15.77 -13.75 29.84
C THR A 3 -14.67 -13.47 28.80
N VAL A 4 -13.42 -13.62 29.20
CA VAL A 4 -12.24 -13.46 28.32
C VAL A 4 -12.38 -14.28 27.04
N ASP A 5 -12.91 -15.50 27.15
CA ASP A 5 -13.18 -16.38 26.00
C ASP A 5 -14.16 -15.77 25.00
N THR A 6 -15.22 -15.09 25.49
CA THR A 6 -16.21 -14.42 24.60
C THR A 6 -15.58 -13.26 23.83
N VAL A 7 -14.70 -12.49 24.44
CA VAL A 7 -13.99 -11.38 23.79
C VAL A 7 -12.99 -11.92 22.77
N SER A 8 -12.26 -12.98 23.11
CA SER A 8 -11.33 -13.65 22.20
C SER A 8 -12.04 -14.17 20.95
N ASP A 9 -13.21 -14.78 21.09
CA ASP A 9 -13.99 -15.30 19.97
C ASP A 9 -14.54 -14.18 19.08
N ILE A 10 -14.98 -13.07 19.65
CA ILE A 10 -15.44 -11.89 18.90
C ILE A 10 -14.27 -11.28 18.12
N LEU A 11 -13.10 -11.12 18.74
CA LEU A 11 -11.91 -10.60 18.07
C LEU A 11 -11.50 -11.51 16.92
N LYS A 12 -11.44 -12.82 17.11
CA LYS A 12 -11.13 -13.77 16.04
C LYS A 12 -12.10 -13.68 14.88
N ASP A 13 -13.39 -13.54 15.15
CA ASP A 13 -14.43 -13.42 14.13
C ASP A 13 -14.31 -12.09 13.33
N GLU A 14 -13.97 -10.99 13.99
CA GLU A 14 -13.72 -9.71 13.33
C GLU A 14 -12.42 -9.74 12.50
N PHE A 15 -11.35 -10.36 13.02
CA PHE A 15 -10.12 -10.54 12.27
C PHE A 15 -10.29 -11.43 11.03
N GLN A 16 -11.12 -12.47 11.11
CA GLN A 16 -11.41 -13.31 9.94
C GLN A 16 -12.17 -12.56 8.83
N LYS A 17 -12.90 -11.51 9.19
CA LYS A 17 -13.62 -10.65 8.22
C LYS A 17 -12.75 -9.54 7.64
N TYR A 18 -11.57 -9.32 8.22
CA TYR A 18 -10.68 -8.27 7.76
C TYR A 18 -10.19 -8.54 6.34
N SER A 19 -10.19 -7.50 5.55
CA SER A 19 -9.63 -7.51 4.20
C SER A 19 -9.01 -6.16 3.88
N LEU A 20 -7.82 -6.19 3.28
CA LEU A 20 -7.12 -5.02 2.78
C LEU A 20 -7.40 -4.86 1.29
N HIS A 21 -7.96 -3.74 0.89
CA HIS A 21 -8.18 -3.37 -0.50
C HIS A 21 -6.97 -2.59 -1.04
N VAL A 22 -6.21 -3.18 -1.94
CA VAL A 22 -5.00 -2.59 -2.52
C VAL A 22 -5.33 -2.03 -3.89
N ILE A 23 -5.11 -0.72 -4.07
CA ILE A 23 -5.42 0.03 -5.28
C ILE A 23 -4.12 0.40 -5.99
N GLY A 24 -4.04 0.05 -7.28
CA GLY A 24 -2.95 0.40 -8.18
C GLY A 24 -3.34 1.42 -9.24
N ARG A 25 -2.39 1.75 -10.13
CA ARG A 25 -2.63 2.59 -11.31
C ARG A 25 -3.49 1.86 -12.36
N GLU A 26 -4.08 2.62 -13.28
CA GLU A 26 -4.89 2.10 -14.41
C GLU A 26 -6.09 1.24 -13.93
N ASP A 27 -6.75 1.66 -12.86
CA ASP A 27 -7.92 1.00 -12.28
C ASP A 27 -7.66 -0.47 -11.87
N THR A 28 -6.42 -0.79 -11.52
CA THR A 28 -6.07 -2.10 -10.99
C THR A 28 -6.31 -2.16 -9.49
N GLU A 29 -6.91 -3.25 -9.03
CA GLU A 29 -7.20 -3.47 -7.62
C GLU A 29 -7.09 -4.94 -7.24
N VAL A 30 -6.83 -5.22 -5.98
CA VAL A 30 -6.85 -6.56 -5.40
C VAL A 30 -7.26 -6.48 -3.94
N THR A 31 -7.97 -7.48 -3.47
CA THR A 31 -8.32 -7.61 -2.06
C THR A 31 -7.50 -8.75 -1.46
N ILE A 32 -6.82 -8.47 -0.36
CA ILE A 32 -6.05 -9.45 0.41
C ILE A 32 -6.84 -9.70 1.70
N SER A 33 -7.30 -10.91 1.90
CA SER A 33 -8.03 -11.29 3.11
C SER A 33 -7.08 -11.74 4.22
N ALA A 34 -7.56 -11.69 5.47
CA ALA A 34 -6.82 -12.21 6.62
C ALA A 34 -6.47 -13.70 6.46
N GLU A 35 -7.34 -14.48 5.78
CA GLU A 35 -7.10 -15.90 5.49
C GLU A 35 -5.93 -16.08 4.53
N ASP A 36 -5.82 -15.23 3.50
CA ASP A 36 -4.76 -15.33 2.49
C ASP A 36 -3.35 -15.17 3.10
N VAL A 37 -3.21 -14.27 4.05
CA VAL A 37 -1.92 -14.00 4.73
C VAL A 37 -1.70 -14.88 5.96
N SER A 38 -2.56 -15.87 6.22
CA SER A 38 -2.49 -16.74 7.41
C SER A 38 -2.32 -15.94 8.70
N LEU A 39 -3.04 -14.82 8.81
CA LEU A 39 -2.93 -13.92 9.96
C LEU A 39 -3.36 -14.67 11.22
N LYS A 40 -2.40 -15.07 12.03
CA LYS A 40 -2.63 -15.71 13.34
C LYS A 40 -2.62 -14.64 14.40
N VAL A 41 -3.76 -14.40 15.00
CA VAL A 41 -3.85 -13.51 16.16
C VAL A 41 -3.64 -14.35 17.41
N ASP A 42 -2.53 -14.18 18.09
CA ASP A 42 -2.35 -14.74 19.43
C ASP A 42 -3.10 -13.86 20.45
N THR A 43 -4.40 -14.12 20.53
CA THR A 43 -5.30 -13.35 21.39
C THR A 43 -5.10 -13.62 22.86
N GLN A 44 -4.39 -14.69 23.25
CA GLN A 44 -4.21 -15.03 24.66
C GLN A 44 -3.14 -14.16 25.32
N ASP A 45 -2.00 -13.99 24.68
CA ASP A 45 -0.93 -13.15 25.22
C ASP A 45 -1.32 -11.66 25.21
N ALA A 46 -1.94 -11.16 24.12
CA ALA A 46 -2.41 -9.80 24.04
C ALA A 46 -3.51 -9.47 25.07
N LEU A 47 -4.45 -10.40 25.30
CA LEU A 47 -5.48 -10.22 26.32
C LEU A 47 -4.91 -10.29 27.74
N GLN A 48 -3.90 -11.12 27.97
CA GLN A 48 -3.24 -11.21 29.26
C GLN A 48 -2.47 -9.92 29.59
N GLU A 49 -1.77 -9.35 28.64
CA GLU A 49 -1.04 -8.08 28.79
C GLU A 49 -2.00 -6.90 29.03
N ILE A 50 -3.13 -6.88 28.33
CA ILE A 50 -4.20 -5.91 28.55
C ILE A 50 -4.79 -6.06 29.95
N MET A 51 -5.01 -7.29 30.42
CA MET A 51 -5.55 -7.54 31.75
C MET A 51 -4.56 -7.17 32.85
N ASP A 52 -3.27 -7.41 32.67
CA ASP A 52 -2.22 -7.07 33.63
C ASP A 52 -1.94 -5.56 33.73
N SER A 53 -2.22 -4.83 32.64
CA SER A 53 -2.03 -3.36 32.59
C SER A 53 -3.21 -2.55 33.10
N GLN A 54 -4.39 -3.15 33.39
CA GLN A 54 -5.61 -2.42 33.66
C GLN A 54 -6.08 -2.44 35.13
N ASN A 55 -6.27 -1.22 35.65
CA ASN A 55 -7.17 -0.93 36.75
C ASN A 55 -8.63 -1.15 36.31
N ALA A 56 -9.35 -2.06 36.93
CA ALA A 56 -10.62 -2.67 36.54
C ALA A 56 -11.83 -1.70 36.35
N TRP A 57 -11.67 -0.37 36.40
CA TRP A 57 -12.76 0.60 36.41
C TRP A 57 -12.97 1.38 35.08
N PHE A 58 -12.05 1.31 34.13
CA PHE A 58 -12.15 2.09 32.87
C PHE A 58 -12.44 1.28 31.60
N TRP A 59 -12.88 0.09 31.75
CA TRP A 59 -12.97 -0.95 30.74
C TRP A 59 -13.87 -0.69 29.50
N PRO A 60 -15.02 0.00 29.55
CA PRO A 60 -15.88 0.03 28.35
C PRO A 60 -15.64 1.18 27.39
N VAL A 61 -14.89 2.21 27.75
CA VAL A 61 -14.81 3.47 26.96
C VAL A 61 -13.48 3.62 26.22
N SER A 62 -12.43 3.00 26.71
CA SER A 62 -11.09 3.12 26.13
C SER A 62 -10.88 2.21 24.91
N ILE A 63 -11.68 1.16 24.73
CA ILE A 63 -11.54 0.22 23.61
C ILE A 63 -11.75 0.87 22.23
N TRP A 64 -12.44 2.02 22.15
CA TRP A 64 -12.75 2.67 20.88
C TRP A 64 -11.88 3.89 20.55
N LYS A 65 -10.98 4.32 21.42
CA LYS A 65 -10.31 5.62 21.24
C LYS A 65 -8.78 5.64 21.20
N GLU A 66 -8.09 4.62 21.64
CA GLU A 66 -6.62 4.66 21.77
C GLU A 66 -5.94 3.30 21.64
N TYR A 67 -6.22 2.56 20.59
CA TYR A 67 -5.40 1.41 20.24
C TYR A 67 -4.50 1.72 19.03
N SER A 68 -3.55 2.61 19.19
CA SER A 68 -2.25 2.42 18.59
C SER A 68 -1.37 1.68 19.60
N TYR A 69 -1.73 0.46 19.94
CA TYR A 69 -0.80 -0.47 20.56
C TYR A 69 0.17 -0.94 19.47
N ASP A 70 1.45 -1.07 19.85
CA ASP A 70 2.46 -1.76 19.08
C ASP A 70 1.91 -3.12 18.63
N LEU A 71 1.33 -3.18 17.45
CA LEU A 71 0.81 -4.38 16.82
C LEU A 71 1.97 -5.32 16.39
N GLU A 72 3.20 -4.95 16.68
CA GLU A 72 4.38 -5.79 16.44
C GLU A 72 4.25 -7.18 17.05
N HIS A 73 3.31 -7.42 17.95
CA HIS A 73 3.12 -8.68 18.65
C HIS A 73 1.76 -9.37 18.43
N ILE A 74 0.79 -8.74 17.78
CA ILE A 74 -0.57 -9.32 17.65
C ILE A 74 -0.75 -10.08 16.33
N GLY A 75 -0.09 -9.67 15.27
CA GLY A 75 -0.18 -10.32 13.95
C GLY A 75 1.13 -11.01 13.58
N GLN A 76 1.27 -12.29 13.87
CA GLN A 76 2.32 -13.10 13.24
C GLN A 76 1.80 -13.57 11.88
N TYR A 77 2.22 -12.90 10.82
CA TYR A 77 2.07 -13.40 9.45
C TYR A 77 3.42 -13.98 8.99
N GLU A 78 3.32 -15.01 8.15
CA GLU A 78 4.52 -15.59 7.55
C GLU A 78 4.96 -14.67 6.38
N GLU A 79 6.11 -14.01 6.49
CA GLU A 79 6.66 -13.13 5.44
C GLU A 79 6.73 -13.83 4.08
N ASP A 80 7.09 -15.11 4.07
CA ASP A 80 7.15 -15.92 2.85
C ASP A 80 5.78 -16.08 2.18
N VAL A 81 4.69 -16.13 2.96
CA VAL A 81 3.32 -16.24 2.44
C VAL A 81 2.90 -14.92 1.77
N LEU A 82 3.20 -13.79 2.40
CA LEU A 82 2.90 -12.48 1.82
C LEU A 82 3.64 -12.25 0.50
N GLU A 83 4.92 -12.61 0.43
CA GLU A 83 5.68 -12.51 -0.82
C GLU A 83 5.10 -13.40 -1.92
N GLN A 84 4.66 -14.61 -1.59
CA GLN A 84 4.01 -15.52 -2.54
C GLN A 84 2.68 -14.92 -3.06
N ILE A 85 1.87 -14.34 -2.18
CA ILE A 85 0.63 -13.68 -2.59
C ILE A 85 0.92 -12.53 -3.56
N ILE A 86 1.87 -11.66 -3.22
CA ILE A 86 2.26 -10.53 -4.08
C ILE A 86 2.71 -11.03 -5.47
N ASP A 87 3.41 -12.14 -5.54
CA ASP A 87 3.86 -12.74 -6.81
C ASP A 87 2.71 -13.34 -7.63
N THR A 88 1.55 -13.61 -7.04
CA THR A 88 0.36 -14.08 -7.77
C THR A 88 -0.50 -12.95 -8.32
N ILE A 89 -0.34 -11.72 -7.82
CA ILE A 89 -1.16 -10.58 -8.25
C ILE A 89 -0.76 -10.13 -9.66
N PRO A 90 -1.66 -10.17 -10.66
CA PRO A 90 -1.29 -9.98 -12.06
C PRO A 90 -0.58 -8.65 -12.34
N PHE A 91 -1.11 -7.52 -11.85
CA PHE A 91 -0.51 -6.20 -12.12
C PHE A 91 0.81 -5.95 -11.35
N MET A 92 1.17 -6.84 -10.41
CA MET A 92 2.46 -6.83 -9.71
C MET A 92 3.51 -7.73 -10.39
N GLN A 93 3.12 -8.48 -11.41
CA GLN A 93 4.05 -9.29 -12.20
C GLN A 93 4.76 -8.44 -13.25
N ARG A 94 6.05 -8.68 -13.41
CA ARG A 94 6.94 -7.87 -14.26
C ARG A 94 6.47 -7.76 -15.71
N ASP A 95 5.88 -8.83 -16.23
CA ASP A 95 5.43 -8.92 -17.62
C ASP A 95 4.21 -8.03 -17.94
N TYR A 96 3.46 -7.64 -16.91
CA TYR A 96 2.31 -6.73 -17.02
C TYR A 96 2.65 -5.28 -16.70
N MET A 97 3.85 -5.02 -16.18
CA MET A 97 4.27 -3.67 -15.82
C MET A 97 4.80 -2.91 -17.04
N LYS A 98 4.45 -1.63 -17.13
CA LYS A 98 4.92 -0.70 -18.14
C LYS A 98 6.01 0.19 -17.55
N ALA A 99 7.16 0.27 -18.19
CA ALA A 99 8.24 1.12 -17.74
C ALA A 99 7.87 2.61 -17.84
N PRO A 100 8.29 3.46 -16.89
CA PRO A 100 8.12 4.89 -16.99
C PRO A 100 8.96 5.44 -18.17
N GLN A 101 8.46 6.48 -18.83
CA GLN A 101 9.17 7.16 -19.93
C GLN A 101 9.33 8.64 -19.57
N ASN A 102 10.53 9.14 -19.75
CA ASN A 102 10.83 10.55 -19.53
C ASN A 102 10.15 11.45 -20.55
N ALA A 103 9.84 12.67 -20.15
CA ALA A 103 9.49 13.73 -21.09
C ALA A 103 10.72 14.08 -21.97
N TYR A 104 10.47 14.42 -23.21
CA TYR A 104 11.53 14.79 -24.15
C TYR A 104 11.00 15.75 -25.23
N ILE A 105 11.92 16.39 -25.95
CA ILE A 105 11.59 17.20 -27.13
C ILE A 105 11.47 16.25 -28.33
N GLY A 106 10.25 16.13 -28.84
CA GLY A 106 9.92 15.29 -29.99
C GLY A 106 10.23 15.93 -31.34
N ASP A 107 9.54 15.46 -32.37
CA ASP A 107 9.79 15.89 -33.74
C ASP A 107 9.22 17.29 -34.03
N PHE A 108 9.77 17.95 -35.07
CA PHE A 108 9.25 19.21 -35.58
C PHE A 108 7.90 18.98 -36.24
N GLN A 109 6.91 19.74 -35.83
CA GLN A 109 5.55 19.68 -36.35
C GLN A 109 5.36 20.79 -37.39
N GLU A 110 5.27 20.44 -38.67
CA GLU A 110 5.07 21.42 -39.77
C GLU A 110 3.77 22.22 -39.61
N SER A 111 2.75 21.60 -39.02
CA SER A 111 1.44 22.25 -38.80
C SER A 111 1.46 23.40 -37.80
N THR A 112 2.35 23.34 -36.81
CA THR A 112 2.51 24.37 -35.77
C THR A 112 3.79 25.19 -35.93
N GLY A 113 4.75 24.72 -36.72
CA GLY A 113 6.07 25.32 -36.90
C GLY A 113 6.95 25.18 -35.64
N GLN A 114 6.68 24.20 -34.78
CA GLN A 114 7.36 24.02 -33.51
C GLN A 114 7.73 22.57 -33.27
N TYR A 115 8.75 22.35 -32.44
CA TYR A 115 9.07 21.03 -31.89
C TYR A 115 8.05 20.68 -30.78
N GLU A 116 7.60 19.45 -30.79
CA GLU A 116 6.65 18.94 -29.79
C GLU A 116 7.34 18.70 -28.43
N LEU A 117 6.67 19.05 -27.35
CA LEU A 117 7.04 18.59 -26.00
C LEU A 117 6.29 17.31 -25.69
N VAL A 118 6.95 16.16 -25.80
CA VAL A 118 6.37 14.86 -25.46
C VAL A 118 6.37 14.70 -23.94
N LYS A 119 5.16 14.49 -23.39
CA LYS A 119 4.97 14.36 -21.94
C LYS A 119 5.56 13.05 -21.42
N ALA A 120 6.01 13.09 -20.18
CA ALA A 120 6.38 11.88 -19.46
C ALA A 120 5.19 10.92 -19.33
N TYR A 121 5.49 9.64 -19.44
CA TYR A 121 4.54 8.57 -19.11
C TYR A 121 4.96 7.91 -17.78
N PRO A 122 4.14 7.97 -16.74
CA PRO A 122 4.53 7.48 -15.42
C PRO A 122 4.70 5.95 -15.36
N GLY A 123 4.05 5.21 -16.26
CA GLY A 123 4.12 3.75 -16.25
C GLY A 123 3.43 3.10 -15.05
N THR A 124 3.61 1.78 -14.94
CA THR A 124 3.03 0.99 -13.82
C THR A 124 4.09 0.12 -13.13
N TYR A 125 5.37 0.48 -13.26
CA TYR A 125 6.47 -0.31 -12.71
C TYR A 125 6.59 -0.13 -11.20
N LEU A 126 6.30 -1.22 -10.46
CA LEU A 126 6.32 -1.24 -8.99
C LEU A 126 7.68 -1.65 -8.43
N ARG A 127 8.05 -1.06 -7.29
CA ARG A 127 9.17 -1.51 -6.46
C ARG A 127 8.68 -2.59 -5.52
N LYS A 128 8.88 -3.87 -5.86
CA LYS A 128 8.38 -5.01 -5.09
C LYS A 128 8.61 -4.87 -3.58
N ARG A 129 9.84 -4.55 -3.16
CA ARG A 129 10.15 -4.37 -1.74
C ARG A 129 9.28 -3.31 -1.07
N LYS A 130 9.09 -2.17 -1.73
CA LYS A 130 8.28 -1.09 -1.16
C LYS A 130 6.80 -1.46 -1.10
N VAL A 131 6.30 -2.23 -2.06
CA VAL A 131 4.94 -2.79 -2.03
C VAL A 131 4.79 -3.72 -0.83
N CYS A 132 5.74 -4.65 -0.62
CA CYS A 132 5.73 -5.54 0.53
C CYS A 132 5.72 -4.76 1.85
N ASP A 133 6.63 -3.78 2.01
CA ASP A 133 6.71 -2.95 3.22
C ASP A 133 5.40 -2.16 3.46
N SER A 134 4.79 -1.63 2.39
CA SER A 134 3.53 -0.88 2.50
C SER A 134 2.34 -1.77 2.85
N ILE A 135 2.26 -2.97 2.27
CA ILE A 135 1.21 -3.94 2.61
C ILE A 135 1.37 -4.41 4.06
N LYS A 136 2.61 -4.71 4.50
CA LYS A 136 2.89 -5.06 5.89
C LYS A 136 2.38 -3.99 6.85
N LEU A 137 2.75 -2.74 6.61
CA LEU A 137 2.34 -1.61 7.44
C LEU A 137 0.80 -1.44 7.45
N ALA A 138 0.14 -1.60 6.31
CA ALA A 138 -1.31 -1.51 6.21
C ALA A 138 -2.01 -2.66 6.98
N LEU A 139 -1.46 -3.88 6.93
CA LEU A 139 -1.96 -5.02 7.70
C LEU A 139 -1.76 -4.82 9.21
N GLU A 140 -0.60 -4.31 9.63
CA GLU A 140 -0.29 -3.99 11.03
C GLU A 140 -1.23 -2.92 11.58
N ASN A 141 -1.54 -1.91 10.79
CA ASN A 141 -2.47 -0.83 11.17
C ASN A 141 -3.95 -1.23 11.02
N MET A 142 -4.26 -2.41 10.48
CA MET A 142 -5.63 -2.83 10.14
C MET A 142 -6.32 -1.85 9.18
N ASP A 143 -5.57 -1.27 8.24
CA ASP A 143 -6.11 -0.36 7.25
C ASP A 143 -7.06 -1.12 6.31
N SER A 144 -8.17 -0.52 5.95
CA SER A 144 -9.14 -1.13 5.02
C SER A 144 -8.72 -0.95 3.55
N GLU A 145 -7.85 0.02 3.26
CA GLU A 145 -7.44 0.40 1.91
C GLU A 145 -5.97 0.83 1.89
N LEU A 146 -5.27 0.44 0.84
CA LEU A 146 -3.90 0.86 0.54
C LEU A 146 -3.80 1.34 -0.90
N ASN A 147 -3.52 2.62 -1.11
CA ASN A 147 -3.24 3.19 -2.42
C ASN A 147 -1.72 3.14 -2.70
N LEU A 148 -1.31 2.34 -3.68
CA LEU A 148 0.10 2.16 -4.04
C LEU A 148 0.74 3.41 -4.66
N GLU A 149 -0.07 4.31 -5.26
CA GLU A 149 0.38 5.62 -5.73
C GLU A 149 0.78 6.52 -4.56
N GLU A 150 -0.11 6.68 -3.59
CA GLU A 150 0.10 7.51 -2.40
C GLU A 150 1.22 6.96 -1.52
N ALA A 151 1.34 5.63 -1.44
CA ALA A 151 2.45 4.97 -0.77
C ALA A 151 3.79 5.14 -1.51
N GLY A 152 3.78 5.69 -2.74
CA GLY A 152 4.96 5.92 -3.57
C GLY A 152 5.65 4.62 -3.98
N CYS A 153 4.88 3.58 -4.25
CA CYS A 153 5.39 2.26 -4.64
C CYS A 153 5.89 2.19 -6.07
N TYR A 154 5.54 3.17 -6.92
CA TYR A 154 5.92 3.19 -8.32
C TYR A 154 7.31 3.78 -8.57
N ILE A 155 7.92 3.37 -9.68
CA ILE A 155 9.10 4.02 -10.24
C ILE A 155 8.61 5.14 -11.15
N GLU A 156 9.00 6.37 -10.82
CA GLU A 156 8.62 7.56 -11.56
C GLU A 156 9.64 7.91 -12.66
N PRO A 157 9.19 8.60 -13.75
CA PRO A 157 10.14 9.16 -14.72
C PRO A 157 11.09 10.16 -14.05
N SER A 158 12.34 10.14 -14.48
CA SER A 158 13.36 11.05 -13.95
C SER A 158 13.21 12.48 -14.47
N ILE A 159 12.62 12.65 -15.67
CA ILE A 159 12.36 13.93 -16.31
C ILE A 159 10.87 14.03 -16.58
N THR A 160 10.22 15.01 -15.96
CA THR A 160 8.80 15.30 -16.17
C THR A 160 8.61 16.42 -17.17
N SER A 161 7.37 16.65 -17.61
CA SER A 161 7.00 17.77 -18.49
C SER A 161 7.19 19.15 -17.83
N GLU A 162 7.41 19.18 -16.51
CA GLU A 162 7.63 20.39 -15.72
C GLU A 162 9.13 20.63 -15.41
N ASP A 163 10.00 19.76 -15.91
CA ASP A 163 11.45 19.89 -15.73
C ASP A 163 11.94 21.21 -16.33
N LYS A 164 12.62 22.00 -15.51
CA LYS A 164 13.01 23.38 -15.85
C LYS A 164 14.04 23.42 -17.01
N GLU A 165 14.94 22.46 -17.05
CA GLU A 165 15.97 22.42 -18.09
C GLU A 165 15.36 21.98 -19.41
N LEU A 166 14.48 20.97 -19.39
CA LEU A 166 13.73 20.55 -20.58
C LEU A 166 12.87 21.69 -21.14
N LEU A 167 12.13 22.40 -20.31
CA LEU A 167 11.30 23.53 -20.72
C LEU A 167 12.14 24.69 -21.25
N ARG A 168 13.30 24.97 -20.66
CA ARG A 168 14.24 25.98 -21.16
C ARG A 168 14.70 25.64 -22.56
N LEU A 169 15.19 24.41 -22.78
CA LEU A 169 15.65 23.93 -24.08
C LEU A 169 14.53 23.95 -25.12
N TRP A 170 13.33 23.48 -24.76
CA TRP A 170 12.17 23.49 -25.65
C TRP A 170 11.76 24.92 -26.05
N THR A 171 11.80 25.87 -25.12
CA THR A 171 11.51 27.28 -25.40
C THR A 171 12.55 27.90 -26.28
N GLU A 172 13.83 27.54 -26.11
CA GLU A 172 14.94 28.08 -26.88
C GLU A 172 14.93 27.61 -28.34
N ILE A 173 14.60 26.33 -28.58
CA ILE A 173 14.54 25.74 -29.92
C ILE A 173 13.29 26.18 -30.71
N ASN A 174 12.26 26.66 -30.05
CA ASN A 174 11.01 27.13 -30.65
C ASN A 174 10.92 28.67 -30.79
N LYS A 175 12.03 29.38 -30.59
CA LYS A 175 12.11 30.82 -30.84
C LYS A 175 12.34 31.13 -32.33
#